data_a3393eed124a315b8fdf61ba46341e12
#
_entry.id   a3393eed124a315b8fdf61ba46341e12
#
_cell.length_a   1.000
_cell.length_b   1.000
_cell.length_c   1.000
_cell.angle_alpha   90.00
_cell.angle_beta   90.00
_cell.angle_gamma   90.00
#
_symmetry.space_group_name_H-M   'P 1'
#
loop_
_entity.id
_entity.type
_entity.pdbx_description
1 polymer ?
#
loop_
_entity_poly.entity_id
_entity_poly.type
_entity_poly.pdbx_seq_one_letter_code
_entity_poly.pdbx_strand_id
1 'polypeptide(L)'
;MNREVLEQYAEWFNNQKGSPYPCSNQIVVCGVMTRDRDKALSIMKEKGAVLIGQCYNNIKWELNNEIWVWKRWNETMRGHRFYRVIVDNNVDENLFRWTRIYCALYCCSMEIV
;
A
#
# COMPACT_ATOMS: atom_id res chain seq x y z
N MET A 1 6.02 0.25 -14.94
CA MET A 1 4.98 -0.73 -15.26
C MET A 1 3.91 -0.06 -16.12
N ASN A 2 3.32 -0.78 -17.06
CA ASN A 2 2.27 -0.25 -17.91
C ASN A 2 1.04 0.09 -17.06
N ARG A 3 0.54 1.32 -17.19
CA ARG A 3 -0.63 1.79 -16.44
C ARG A 3 -1.89 0.96 -16.70
N GLU A 4 -2.08 0.53 -17.94
CA GLU A 4 -3.24 -0.30 -18.32
C GLU A 4 -3.25 -1.63 -17.56
N VAL A 5 -2.10 -2.28 -17.45
CA VAL A 5 -1.96 -3.52 -16.67
C VAL A 5 -2.20 -3.24 -15.19
N LEU A 6 -1.69 -2.13 -14.69
CA LEU A 6 -1.86 -1.72 -13.30
C LEU A 6 -3.34 -1.48 -12.98
N GLU A 7 -4.08 -0.83 -13.88
CA GLU A 7 -5.51 -0.59 -13.74
C GLU A 7 -6.31 -1.90 -13.73
N GLN A 8 -5.92 -2.89 -14.53
CA GLN A 8 -6.54 -4.22 -14.53
C GLN A 8 -6.37 -4.90 -13.17
N TYR A 9 -5.18 -4.81 -12.57
CA TYR A 9 -4.95 -5.36 -11.23
C TYR A 9 -5.77 -4.62 -10.17
N ALA A 10 -5.84 -3.30 -10.26
CA ALA A 10 -6.65 -2.50 -9.33
C ALA A 10 -8.11 -2.89 -9.40
N GLU A 11 -8.65 -3.05 -10.60
CA GLU A 11 -10.02 -3.52 -10.80
C GLU A 11 -10.24 -4.90 -10.19
N TRP A 12 -9.32 -5.82 -10.42
CA TRP A 12 -9.41 -7.16 -9.86
C TRP A 12 -9.43 -7.14 -8.33
N PHE A 13 -8.52 -6.39 -7.70
CA PHE A 13 -8.49 -6.27 -6.25
C PHE A 13 -9.76 -5.63 -5.69
N ASN A 14 -10.24 -4.58 -6.34
CA ASN A 14 -11.41 -3.84 -5.87
C ASN A 14 -12.71 -4.65 -5.99
N ASN A 15 -12.72 -5.68 -6.84
CA ASN A 15 -13.86 -6.56 -7.04
C ASN A 15 -13.77 -7.86 -6.23
N GLN A 16 -12.74 -8.03 -5.41
CA GLN A 16 -12.61 -9.21 -4.56
C GLN A 16 -13.68 -9.19 -3.47
N LYS A 17 -14.61 -10.12 -3.57
CA LYS A 17 -15.63 -10.32 -2.53
C LYS A 17 -15.05 -11.24 -1.47
N GLY A 18 -15.10 -10.83 -0.20
CA GLY A 18 -14.70 -11.67 0.90
C GLY A 18 -13.27 -11.47 1.42
N SER A 19 -12.56 -10.43 0.98
CA SER A 19 -11.36 -9.99 1.70
C SER A 19 -11.80 -9.56 3.10
N PRO A 20 -11.43 -10.30 4.15
CA PRO A 20 -11.94 -10.00 5.48
C PRO A 20 -11.34 -8.69 5.96
N TYR A 21 -12.18 -7.70 6.19
CA TYR A 21 -11.79 -6.56 6.98
C TYR A 21 -11.52 -7.06 8.39
N PRO A 22 -10.46 -6.61 9.08
CA PRO A 22 -10.18 -7.09 10.42
C PRO A 22 -11.34 -6.78 11.36
N CYS A 23 -11.49 -7.63 12.37
CA CYS A 23 -12.45 -7.39 13.43
C CYS A 23 -12.24 -6.01 14.06
N SER A 24 -13.29 -5.46 14.66
CA SER A 24 -13.30 -4.11 15.23
C SER A 24 -12.16 -3.78 16.20
N ASN A 25 -11.50 -4.79 16.76
CA ASN A 25 -10.39 -4.64 17.70
C ASN A 25 -9.02 -4.71 17.06
N GLN A 26 -8.93 -4.85 15.73
CA GLN A 26 -7.65 -4.94 15.03
C GLN A 26 -7.33 -3.63 14.35
N ILE A 27 -6.05 -3.28 14.39
CA ILE A 27 -5.55 -2.11 13.66
C ILE A 27 -5.47 -2.47 12.18
N VAL A 28 -6.11 -1.66 11.34
CA VAL A 28 -6.03 -1.82 9.90
C VAL A 28 -4.73 -1.19 9.42
N VAL A 29 -3.89 -2.00 8.79
CA VAL A 29 -2.61 -1.56 8.24
C VAL A 29 -2.72 -1.51 6.73
N CYS A 30 -2.34 -0.38 6.16
CA CYS A 30 -2.39 -0.09 4.73
C CYS A 30 -1.01 0.30 4.23
N GLY A 31 -0.76 0.11 2.95
CA GLY A 31 0.56 0.31 2.38
C GLY A 31 0.62 1.33 1.27
N VAL A 32 1.73 2.05 1.20
CA VAL A 32 2.07 2.91 0.07
C VAL A 32 3.17 2.22 -0.72
N MET A 33 2.89 1.94 -1.98
CA MET A 33 3.79 1.17 -2.86
C MET A 33 4.53 2.10 -3.81
N THR A 34 5.73 2.48 -3.42
CA THR A 34 6.67 3.23 -4.25
C THR A 34 8.08 3.00 -3.72
N ARG A 35 9.08 3.05 -4.60
CA ARG A 35 10.48 2.96 -4.17
C ARG A 35 11.00 4.28 -3.65
N ASP A 36 10.39 5.39 -4.05
CA ASP A 36 10.84 6.72 -3.71
C ASP A 36 10.19 7.18 -2.40
N ARG A 37 11.03 7.38 -1.38
CA ARG A 37 10.60 7.84 -0.06
C ARG A 37 9.92 9.20 -0.12
N ASP A 38 10.47 10.14 -0.88
CA ASP A 38 9.92 11.48 -1.00
C ASP A 38 8.57 11.46 -1.74
N LYS A 39 8.42 10.56 -2.69
CA LYS A 39 7.16 10.35 -3.38
C LYS A 39 6.09 9.83 -2.41
N ALA A 40 6.44 8.90 -1.54
CA ALA A 40 5.52 8.40 -0.53
C ALA A 40 5.04 9.53 0.40
N LEU A 41 5.96 10.37 0.86
CA LEU A 41 5.61 11.53 1.68
C LEU A 41 4.67 12.48 0.95
N SER A 42 4.94 12.76 -0.31
CA SER A 42 4.12 13.63 -1.15
C SER A 42 2.70 13.07 -1.36
N ILE A 43 2.59 11.79 -1.69
CA ILE A 43 1.31 11.12 -1.89
C ILE A 43 0.44 11.22 -0.62
N MET A 44 1.00 10.89 0.51
CA MET A 44 0.24 10.87 1.75
C MET A 44 -0.10 12.27 2.26
N LYS A 45 0.75 13.25 1.99
CA LYS A 45 0.45 14.65 2.29
C LYS A 45 -0.76 15.14 1.50
N GLU A 46 -0.84 14.80 0.23
CA GLU A 46 -1.99 15.16 -0.61
C GLU A 46 -3.28 14.49 -0.14
N LYS A 47 -3.17 13.30 0.44
CA LYS A 47 -4.32 12.59 1.00
C LYS A 47 -4.80 13.17 2.35
N GLY A 48 -4.04 14.06 2.93
CA GLY A 48 -4.37 14.63 4.24
C GLY A 48 -3.98 13.75 5.41
N ALA A 49 -3.08 12.79 5.20
CA ALA A 49 -2.61 11.90 6.26
C ALA A 49 -1.76 12.64 7.29
N VAL A 50 -1.86 12.23 8.54
CA VAL A 50 -1.06 12.77 9.64
C VAL A 50 0.18 11.89 9.81
N LEU A 51 1.36 12.51 9.73
CA LEU A 51 2.63 11.81 9.95
C LEU A 51 2.79 11.48 11.43
N ILE A 52 2.94 10.21 11.77
CA ILE A 52 3.10 9.77 13.16
C ILE A 52 4.47 9.18 13.46
N GLY A 53 5.24 8.82 12.45
CA GLY A 53 6.60 8.32 12.65
C GLY A 53 7.37 8.33 11.35
N GLN A 54 8.67 8.63 11.44
CA GLN A 54 9.53 8.73 10.27
C GLN A 54 10.95 8.34 10.63
N CYS A 55 11.48 7.36 9.92
CA CYS A 55 12.89 7.03 9.93
C CYS A 55 13.35 6.69 8.51
N TYR A 56 14.61 6.41 8.32
CA TYR A 56 15.20 6.26 6.98
C TYR A 56 14.48 5.19 6.13
N ASN A 57 14.13 4.05 6.75
CA ASN A 57 13.56 2.91 6.03
C ASN A 57 12.07 2.72 6.24
N ASN A 58 11.42 3.61 7.00
CA ASN A 58 10.06 3.39 7.42
C ASN A 58 9.38 4.72 7.74
N ILE A 59 8.16 4.88 7.24
CA ILE A 59 7.32 6.04 7.53
C ILE A 59 5.93 5.52 7.90
N LYS A 60 5.32 6.13 8.91
CA LYS A 60 3.96 5.80 9.32
C LYS A 60 3.09 7.04 9.35
N TRP A 61 1.86 6.86 8.91
CA TRP A 61 0.81 7.89 8.93
C TRP A 61 -0.46 7.33 9.51
N GLU A 62 -1.32 8.23 9.96
CA GLU A 62 -2.72 7.93 10.27
C GLU A 62 -3.61 8.64 9.27
N LEU A 63 -4.57 7.91 8.71
CA LEU A 63 -5.55 8.44 7.77
C LEU A 63 -6.85 7.65 7.94
N ASN A 64 -7.95 8.33 8.25
CA ASN A 64 -9.28 7.72 8.41
C ASN A 64 -9.30 6.56 9.41
N ASN A 65 -8.60 6.71 10.54
CA ASN A 65 -8.47 5.71 11.59
C ASN A 65 -7.72 4.43 11.15
N GLU A 66 -7.01 4.51 10.05
CA GLU A 66 -6.16 3.44 9.54
C GLU A 66 -4.70 3.84 9.66
N ILE A 67 -3.84 2.86 9.90
CA ILE A 67 -2.39 3.07 9.92
C ILE A 67 -1.86 2.79 8.52
N TRP A 68 -1.18 3.78 7.96
CA TRP A 68 -0.54 3.68 6.65
C TRP A 68 0.96 3.63 6.85
N VAL A 69 1.62 2.75 6.09
CA VAL A 69 3.06 2.57 6.20
C VAL A 69 3.71 2.59 4.83
N TRP A 70 4.89 3.19 4.78
CA TRP A 70 5.84 2.99 3.70
C TRP A 70 7.09 2.36 4.30
N LYS A 71 7.59 1.31 3.68
CA LYS A 71 8.85 0.68 4.03
C LYS A 71 9.70 0.60 2.79
N ARG A 72 11.02 0.60 2.97
CA ARG A 72 11.90 0.35 1.85
C ARG A 72 11.64 -1.08 1.37
N TRP A 73 11.07 -1.20 0.21
CA TRP A 73 10.56 -2.45 -0.32
C TRP A 73 11.71 -3.38 -0.70
N ASN A 74 11.78 -4.52 -0.05
CA ASN A 74 12.77 -5.58 -0.26
C ASN A 74 12.21 -6.91 0.24
N GLU A 75 13.05 -7.96 0.25
CA GLU A 75 12.62 -9.30 0.69
C GLU A 75 12.11 -9.36 2.13
N THR A 76 12.51 -8.41 2.98
CA THR A 76 12.05 -8.38 4.37
C THR A 76 10.58 -7.99 4.50
N MET A 77 9.96 -7.54 3.42
CA MET A 77 8.52 -7.22 3.37
C MET A 77 7.64 -8.46 3.29
N ARG A 78 8.22 -9.63 3.16
CA ARG A 78 7.47 -10.88 3.07
C ARG A 78 6.61 -11.09 4.33
N GLY A 79 5.34 -11.43 4.12
CA GLY A 79 4.40 -11.65 5.22
C GLY A 79 3.63 -10.44 5.71
N HIS A 80 3.96 -9.23 5.24
CA HIS A 80 3.17 -8.04 5.54
C HIS A 80 1.82 -8.12 4.84
N ARG A 81 0.76 -7.76 5.56
CA ARG A 81 -0.62 -7.81 5.06
C ARG A 81 -1.19 -6.40 5.06
N PHE A 82 -1.57 -5.94 3.87
CA PHE A 82 -2.17 -4.62 3.71
C PHE A 82 -3.62 -4.77 3.23
N TYR A 83 -4.52 -4.09 3.90
CA TYR A 83 -5.93 -4.10 3.53
C TYR A 83 -6.24 -3.12 2.40
N ARG A 84 -5.51 -2.01 2.36
CA ARG A 84 -5.59 -1.03 1.28
C ARG A 84 -4.19 -0.71 0.82
N VAL A 85 -4.04 -0.47 -0.48
CA VAL A 85 -2.75 -0.12 -1.05
C VAL A 85 -2.92 1.08 -1.98
N ILE A 86 -2.05 2.07 -1.82
CA ILE A 86 -1.91 3.16 -2.78
C ILE A 86 -0.65 2.87 -3.58
N VAL A 87 -0.79 2.82 -4.90
CA VAL A 87 0.29 2.46 -5.81
C VAL A 87 0.68 3.66 -6.64
N ASP A 88 1.98 3.98 -6.63
CA ASP A 88 2.55 4.96 -7.54
C ASP A 88 2.44 4.44 -8.99
N ASN A 89 1.93 5.25 -9.91
CA ASN A 89 1.78 4.85 -11.31
C ASN A 89 3.12 4.54 -12.00
N ASN A 90 4.24 4.95 -11.39
CA ASN A 90 5.60 4.67 -11.87
C ASN A 90 6.23 3.46 -11.17
N VAL A 91 5.45 2.68 -10.43
CA VAL A 91 5.96 1.49 -9.75
C VAL A 91 6.58 0.53 -10.76
N ASP A 92 7.74 -0.04 -10.41
CA ASP A 92 8.36 -1.02 -11.25
C ASP A 92 7.70 -2.40 -11.12
N GLU A 93 7.85 -3.21 -12.15
CA GLU A 93 7.22 -4.53 -12.22
C GLU A 93 7.67 -5.45 -11.09
N ASN A 94 8.94 -5.42 -10.73
CA ASN A 94 9.46 -6.27 -9.66
C ASN A 94 8.86 -5.92 -8.31
N LEU A 95 8.79 -4.64 -7.98
CA LEU A 95 8.19 -4.16 -6.75
C LEU A 95 6.71 -4.54 -6.69
N PHE A 96 6.00 -4.34 -7.79
CA PHE A 96 4.58 -4.68 -7.88
C PHE A 96 4.36 -6.18 -7.70
N ARG A 97 5.16 -7.01 -8.38
CA ARG A 97 5.09 -8.46 -8.28
C ARG A 97 5.33 -8.95 -6.86
N TRP A 98 6.35 -8.41 -6.19
CA TRP A 98 6.65 -8.72 -4.79
C TRP A 98 5.48 -8.38 -3.89
N THR A 99 4.95 -7.19 -4.02
CA THR A 99 3.83 -6.75 -3.21
C THR A 99 2.60 -7.62 -3.44
N ARG A 100 2.31 -7.95 -4.68
CA ARG A 100 1.17 -8.80 -5.02
C ARG A 100 1.29 -10.19 -4.41
N ILE A 101 2.47 -10.79 -4.46
CA ILE A 101 2.68 -12.15 -3.97
C ILE A 101 2.72 -12.21 -2.45
N TYR A 102 3.38 -11.27 -1.80
CA TYR A 102 3.69 -11.37 -0.39
C TYR A 102 2.88 -10.45 0.52
N CYS A 103 2.35 -9.37 -0.02
CA CYS A 103 1.69 -8.34 0.79
C CYS A 103 0.24 -8.09 0.38
N ALA A 104 -0.09 -8.25 -0.90
CA ALA A 104 -1.38 -7.86 -1.45
C ALA A 104 -2.44 -8.96 -1.45
N LEU A 105 -2.14 -10.13 -0.90
CA LEU A 105 -3.10 -11.24 -0.86
C LEU A 105 -4.35 -10.93 -0.06
N TYR A 106 -4.28 -9.97 0.83
CA TYR A 106 -5.39 -9.53 1.67
C TYR A 106 -5.85 -8.11 1.35
N CYS A 107 -5.40 -7.57 0.24
CA CYS A 107 -5.76 -6.22 -0.17
C CYS A 107 -7.24 -6.17 -0.56
N CYS A 108 -8.02 -5.33 0.10
CA CYS A 108 -9.42 -5.12 -0.22
C CYS A 108 -9.64 -3.89 -1.11
N SER A 109 -8.63 -3.08 -1.34
CA SER A 109 -8.68 -1.99 -2.30
C SER A 109 -7.29 -1.58 -2.78
N MET A 110 -7.22 -1.15 -4.01
CA MET A 110 -5.99 -0.62 -4.62
C MET A 110 -6.33 0.67 -5.35
N GLU A 111 -5.59 1.72 -5.06
CA GLU A 111 -5.70 3.02 -5.72
C GLU A 111 -4.40 3.34 -6.43
N ILE A 112 -4.50 3.79 -7.67
CA ILE A 112 -3.34 4.23 -8.46
C ILE A 112 -3.29 5.75 -8.42
N VAL A 113 -2.14 6.29 -8.08
CA VAL A 113 -1.94 7.73 -8.00
C VAL A 113 -0.84 8.22 -8.92
#